data_aeb34509a05aaf07c6684bfc38c3441c
#
_entry.id   aeb34509a05aaf07c6684bfc38c3441c
#
_cell.length_a   1.000
_cell.length_b   1.000
_cell.length_c   1.000
_cell.angle_alpha   90.00
_cell.angle_beta   90.00
_cell.angle_gamma   90.00
#
_symmetry.space_group_name_H-M   'P 1'
#
loop_
_entity.id
_entity.type
_entity.pdbx_description
1 polymer ?
#
loop_
_entity_poly.entity_id
_entity_poly.type
_entity_poly.pdbx_seq_one_letter_code
_entity_poly.pdbx_strand_id
1 'polypeptide(L)'
;MSKFSFNKLLKEKLKVAAFSYLNGAESKQGKIKDIIYTKLEMQEYLADGDRNINVSKLIFKARGRSLDIKLQKKWKYEDKLCTGCNLMEESGEEILQCKNLGENEDGAPYGWFFSDLVDDQLTVGKIMMKKLKERKKLREEVT
;
A
#
# COMPACT_ATOMS: atom_id res chain seq x y z
N MET A 1 37.54 3.47 -23.03
CA MET A 1 36.10 3.17 -22.78
C MET A 1 35.23 4.09 -23.62
N SER A 2 34.26 3.57 -24.33
CA SER A 2 33.36 4.40 -25.12
C SER A 2 32.47 5.22 -24.21
N LYS A 3 31.95 6.34 -24.69
CA LYS A 3 30.99 7.19 -23.94
C LYS A 3 29.76 6.39 -23.53
N PHE A 4 29.28 5.50 -24.40
CA PHE A 4 28.12 4.64 -24.10
C PHE A 4 28.41 3.68 -22.94
N SER A 5 29.59 3.04 -22.94
CA SER A 5 29.99 2.11 -21.88
C SER A 5 30.15 2.82 -20.53
N PHE A 6 30.68 4.03 -20.53
CA PHE A 6 30.82 4.84 -19.34
C PHE A 6 29.46 5.20 -18.74
N ASN A 7 28.53 5.65 -19.58
CA ASN A 7 27.16 6.01 -19.11
C ASN A 7 26.43 4.80 -18.54
N LYS A 8 26.58 3.63 -19.16
CA LYS A 8 26.00 2.38 -18.66
C LYS A 8 26.55 2.03 -17.27
N LEU A 9 27.87 2.10 -17.12
CA LEU A 9 28.51 1.82 -15.83
C LEU A 9 28.06 2.81 -14.74
N LEU A 10 27.94 4.09 -15.07
CA LEU A 10 27.48 5.11 -14.15
C LEU A 10 26.05 4.84 -13.69
N LYS A 11 25.15 4.48 -14.62
CA LYS A 11 23.76 4.13 -14.30
C LYS A 11 23.68 2.93 -13.35
N GLU A 12 24.49 1.89 -13.58
CA GLU A 12 24.53 0.72 -12.71
C GLU A 12 25.01 1.08 -11.30
N LYS A 13 26.02 1.90 -11.17
CA LYS A 13 26.52 2.36 -9.87
C LYS A 13 25.50 3.21 -9.14
N LEU A 14 24.76 4.08 -9.85
CA LEU A 14 23.70 4.88 -9.27
C LEU A 14 22.53 4.02 -8.78
N LYS A 15 22.16 2.97 -9.54
CA LYS A 15 21.13 2.02 -9.11
C LYS A 15 21.52 1.31 -7.81
N VAL A 16 22.76 0.83 -7.72
CA VAL A 16 23.26 0.13 -6.52
C VAL A 16 23.22 1.06 -5.31
N ALA A 17 23.69 2.30 -5.47
CA ALA A 17 23.69 3.28 -4.41
C ALA A 17 22.26 3.63 -3.96
N ALA A 18 21.35 3.84 -4.90
CA ALA A 18 19.95 4.13 -4.60
C ALA A 18 19.25 2.96 -3.90
N PHE A 19 19.50 1.73 -4.36
CA PHE A 19 18.96 0.53 -3.75
C PHE A 19 19.45 0.38 -2.30
N SER A 20 20.75 0.56 -2.07
CA SER A 20 21.31 0.50 -0.72
C SER A 20 20.73 1.58 0.20
N TYR A 21 20.57 2.80 -0.32
CA TYR A 21 19.95 3.89 0.42
C TYR A 21 18.48 3.57 0.79
N LEU A 22 17.69 3.13 -0.20
CA LEU A 22 16.26 2.83 0.01
C LEU A 22 16.05 1.72 1.03
N ASN A 23 16.94 0.74 1.11
CA ASN A 23 16.86 -0.36 2.08
C ASN A 23 17.58 -0.05 3.40
N GLY A 24 18.27 1.08 3.49
CA GLY A 24 18.94 1.51 4.71
C GLY A 24 17.96 2.03 5.76
N ALA A 25 18.30 1.84 7.04
CA ALA A 25 17.46 2.28 8.15
C ALA A 25 17.21 3.79 8.14
N GLU A 26 18.16 4.58 7.66
CA GLU A 26 18.08 6.04 7.63
C GLU A 26 17.01 6.55 6.67
N SER A 27 16.78 5.85 5.54
CA SER A 27 15.79 6.25 4.55
C SER A 27 14.38 5.76 4.89
N LYS A 28 14.26 4.73 5.73
CA LYS A 28 12.97 4.12 6.06
C LYS A 28 12.31 4.82 7.23
N GLN A 29 11.97 6.08 7.03
CA GLN A 29 11.29 6.91 8.02
C GLN A 29 9.87 7.24 7.57
N GLY A 30 9.01 7.54 8.54
CA GLY A 30 7.64 7.95 8.25
C GLY A 30 6.83 6.87 7.53
N LYS A 31 6.14 7.26 6.47
CA LYS A 31 5.17 6.42 5.77
C LYS A 31 5.78 5.27 4.97
N ILE A 32 7.06 5.36 4.61
CA ILE A 32 7.70 4.37 3.73
C ILE A 32 8.62 3.39 4.47
N LYS A 33 8.68 3.48 5.79
CA LYS A 33 9.60 2.67 6.61
C LYS A 33 9.39 1.16 6.49
N ASP A 34 8.18 0.73 6.15
CA ASP A 34 7.82 -0.69 6.07
C ASP A 34 8.02 -1.29 4.67
N ILE A 35 8.37 -0.48 3.68
CA ILE A 35 8.54 -0.95 2.31
C ILE A 35 9.87 -1.67 2.16
N ILE A 36 9.83 -2.88 1.60
CA ILE A 36 11.01 -3.70 1.34
C ILE A 36 11.25 -3.76 -0.16
N TYR A 37 12.49 -3.49 -0.57
CA TYR A 37 12.91 -3.56 -1.96
C TYR A 37 13.87 -4.71 -2.15
N THR A 38 13.59 -5.64 -3.07
CA THR A 38 14.53 -6.70 -3.47
C THR A 38 15.29 -6.30 -4.74
N LYS A 39 14.75 -5.40 -5.54
CA LYS A 39 15.39 -4.88 -6.74
C LYS A 39 14.91 -3.46 -7.01
N LEU A 40 15.75 -2.67 -7.66
CA LEU A 40 15.44 -1.29 -8.02
C LEU A 40 14.82 -1.24 -9.42
N GLU A 41 13.55 -1.59 -9.52
CA GLU A 41 12.77 -1.55 -10.75
C GLU A 41 11.40 -0.95 -10.46
N MET A 42 10.67 -0.57 -11.51
CA MET A 42 9.28 -0.16 -11.37
C MET A 42 8.48 -1.31 -10.78
N GLN A 43 7.67 -1.03 -9.76
CA GLN A 43 6.81 -2.04 -9.16
C GLN A 43 5.83 -2.59 -10.19
N GLU A 44 5.62 -3.90 -10.21
CA GLU A 44 4.82 -4.55 -11.24
C GLU A 44 3.37 -4.07 -11.27
N TYR A 45 2.80 -3.72 -10.11
CA TYR A 45 1.43 -3.20 -10.07
C TYR A 45 1.29 -1.84 -10.77
N LEU A 46 2.39 -1.10 -10.94
CA LEU A 46 2.42 0.16 -11.70
C LEU A 46 2.71 -0.06 -13.17
N ALA A 47 3.49 -1.11 -13.50
CA ALA A 47 3.95 -1.38 -14.85
C ALA A 47 2.93 -2.09 -15.72
N ASP A 48 2.00 -2.83 -15.13
CA ASP A 48 1.03 -3.65 -15.83
C ASP A 48 -0.21 -2.84 -16.19
N GLY A 49 -0.29 -2.39 -17.45
CA GLY A 49 -1.41 -1.60 -17.96
C GLY A 49 -2.72 -2.37 -18.15
N ASP A 50 -2.67 -3.72 -18.14
CA ASP A 50 -3.86 -4.56 -18.30
C ASP A 50 -4.60 -4.78 -16.98
N ARG A 51 -3.99 -4.40 -15.85
CA ARG A 51 -4.59 -4.56 -14.54
C ARG A 51 -5.58 -3.44 -14.23
N ASN A 52 -6.48 -3.73 -13.30
CA ASN A 52 -7.46 -2.73 -12.85
C ASN A 52 -6.73 -1.54 -12.21
N ILE A 53 -6.83 -0.38 -12.85
CA ILE A 53 -6.17 0.85 -12.39
C ILE A 53 -6.60 1.27 -10.98
N ASN A 54 -7.85 0.97 -10.60
CA ASN A 54 -8.35 1.30 -9.26
C ASN A 54 -7.66 0.46 -8.18
N VAL A 55 -7.37 -0.82 -8.47
CA VAL A 55 -6.60 -1.67 -7.56
C VAL A 55 -5.17 -1.15 -7.45
N SER A 56 -4.55 -0.78 -8.57
CA SER A 56 -3.19 -0.23 -8.57
C SER A 56 -3.08 1.07 -7.77
N LYS A 57 -4.05 1.97 -7.92
CA LYS A 57 -4.12 3.21 -7.14
C LYS A 57 -4.26 2.93 -5.65
N LEU A 58 -5.08 1.95 -5.30
CA LEU A 58 -5.29 1.57 -3.91
C LEU A 58 -4.02 0.98 -3.30
N ILE A 59 -3.33 0.11 -4.03
CA ILE A 59 -2.05 -0.45 -3.58
C ILE A 59 -1.03 0.67 -3.34
N PHE A 60 -0.93 1.60 -4.27
CA PHE A 60 -0.04 2.76 -4.13
C PHE A 60 -0.35 3.56 -2.87
N LYS A 61 -1.62 3.88 -2.64
CA LYS A 61 -2.06 4.62 -1.45
C LYS A 61 -1.80 3.84 -0.15
N ALA A 62 -2.03 2.53 -0.17
CA ALA A 62 -1.80 1.68 1.00
C ALA A 62 -0.31 1.62 1.35
N ARG A 63 0.56 1.48 0.35
CA ARG A 63 2.00 1.47 0.55
C ARG A 63 2.52 2.80 1.10
N GLY A 64 1.92 3.91 0.67
CA GLY A 64 2.24 5.25 1.17
C GLY A 64 1.48 5.65 2.44
N ARG A 65 0.68 4.75 3.00
CA ARG A 65 -0.19 5.00 4.17
C ARG A 65 -1.04 6.25 3.97
N SER A 66 -1.65 6.35 2.79
CA SER A 66 -2.47 7.49 2.38
C SER A 66 -3.91 7.10 2.04
N LEU A 67 -4.38 5.93 2.52
CA LEU A 67 -5.77 5.53 2.37
C LEU A 67 -6.70 6.50 3.09
N ASP A 68 -7.89 6.71 2.54
CA ASP A 68 -8.90 7.56 3.15
C ASP A 68 -9.62 6.81 4.28
N ILE A 69 -8.91 6.57 5.36
CA ILE A 69 -9.38 5.94 6.57
C ILE A 69 -8.98 6.77 7.79
N LYS A 70 -9.67 6.59 8.91
CA LYS A 70 -9.56 7.50 10.05
C LYS A 70 -8.16 7.65 10.62
N LEU A 71 -7.39 6.57 10.76
CA LEU A 71 -6.03 6.67 11.30
C LEU A 71 -5.00 7.21 10.31
N GLN A 72 -5.25 7.10 9.00
CA GLN A 72 -4.32 7.62 7.99
C GLN A 72 -4.64 9.05 7.57
N LYS A 73 -5.89 9.49 7.76
CA LYS A 73 -6.36 10.84 7.46
C LYS A 73 -7.00 11.48 8.70
N LYS A 74 -6.29 11.53 9.80
CA LYS A 74 -6.79 12.01 11.10
C LYS A 74 -7.40 13.41 11.05
N TRP A 75 -6.85 14.28 10.20
CA TRP A 75 -7.31 15.65 10.02
C TRP A 75 -8.69 15.76 9.37
N LYS A 76 -9.15 14.68 8.72
CA LYS A 76 -10.41 14.64 7.97
C LYS A 76 -11.58 14.12 8.82
N TYR A 77 -11.31 13.36 9.87
CA TYR A 77 -12.33 12.65 10.64
C TYR A 77 -12.35 13.14 12.09
N GLU A 78 -13.58 13.22 12.68
CA GLU A 78 -13.77 13.66 14.06
C GLU A 78 -13.38 12.59 15.08
N ASP A 79 -13.62 11.32 14.77
CA ASP A 79 -13.30 10.20 15.65
C ASP A 79 -12.34 9.22 14.96
N LYS A 80 -11.83 8.25 15.72
CA LYS A 80 -10.88 7.25 15.24
C LYS A 80 -11.47 5.85 15.13
N LEU A 81 -12.73 5.65 15.50
CA LEU A 81 -13.33 4.34 15.56
C LEU A 81 -13.72 3.80 14.18
N CYS A 82 -13.57 2.49 14.00
CA CYS A 82 -13.92 1.80 12.76
C CYS A 82 -15.38 2.08 12.36
N THR A 83 -15.58 2.45 11.11
CA THR A 83 -16.91 2.72 10.56
C THR A 83 -17.81 1.48 10.59
N GLY A 84 -17.24 0.28 10.49
CA GLY A 84 -18.00 -0.96 10.50
C GLY A 84 -18.40 -1.43 11.88
N CYS A 85 -17.47 -1.55 12.81
CA CYS A 85 -17.73 -2.16 14.12
C CYS A 85 -17.81 -1.16 15.28
N ASN A 86 -17.25 0.04 15.15
CA ASN A 86 -17.16 1.06 16.21
C ASN A 86 -16.49 0.59 17.51
N LEU A 87 -15.73 -0.50 17.46
CA LEU A 87 -15.10 -1.09 18.65
C LEU A 87 -13.61 -0.81 18.72
N MET A 88 -12.95 -0.67 17.57
CA MET A 88 -11.50 -0.49 17.47
C MET A 88 -11.17 0.70 16.62
N GLU A 89 -9.95 1.23 16.77
CA GLU A 89 -9.47 2.30 15.91
C GLU A 89 -9.36 1.84 14.45
N GLU A 90 -9.79 2.68 13.52
CA GLU A 90 -9.83 2.35 12.10
C GLU A 90 -8.45 2.46 11.46
N SER A 91 -7.68 1.37 11.51
CA SER A 91 -6.41 1.20 10.79
C SER A 91 -6.62 0.35 9.53
N GLY A 92 -5.61 0.28 8.67
CA GLY A 92 -5.65 -0.62 7.51
C GLY A 92 -5.81 -2.08 7.93
N GLU A 93 -5.08 -2.48 8.97
CA GLU A 93 -5.13 -3.82 9.53
C GLU A 93 -6.53 -4.15 10.08
N GLU A 94 -7.14 -3.19 10.78
CA GLU A 94 -8.46 -3.37 11.36
C GLU A 94 -9.53 -3.50 10.27
N ILE A 95 -9.49 -2.69 9.22
CA ILE A 95 -10.43 -2.76 8.10
C ILE A 95 -10.37 -4.14 7.43
N LEU A 96 -9.17 -4.67 7.20
CA LEU A 96 -9.02 -6.00 6.60
C LEU A 96 -9.63 -7.10 7.46
N GLN A 97 -9.68 -6.92 8.77
CA GLN A 97 -10.21 -7.90 9.72
C GLN A 97 -11.67 -7.64 10.12
N CYS A 98 -12.21 -6.48 9.82
CA CYS A 98 -13.56 -6.12 10.25
C CYS A 98 -14.63 -6.89 9.49
N LYS A 99 -15.35 -7.75 10.20
CA LYS A 99 -16.42 -8.56 9.62
C LYS A 99 -17.63 -7.74 9.18
N ASN A 100 -17.85 -6.58 9.78
CA ASN A 100 -18.95 -5.69 9.42
C ASN A 100 -18.72 -4.97 8.07
N LEU A 101 -17.50 -5.03 7.54
CA LEU A 101 -17.15 -4.49 6.23
C LEU A 101 -17.02 -5.58 5.15
N GLY A 102 -17.48 -6.78 5.44
CA GLY A 102 -17.42 -7.94 4.55
C GLY A 102 -16.76 -9.12 5.21
N GLU A 103 -16.94 -10.30 4.62
CA GLU A 103 -16.33 -11.52 5.13
C GLU A 103 -14.81 -11.45 5.07
N ASN A 104 -14.14 -12.00 6.09
CA ASN A 104 -12.69 -12.11 6.09
C ASN A 104 -12.26 -13.30 5.24
N GLU A 105 -11.34 -13.05 4.31
CA GLU A 105 -10.66 -14.11 3.59
C GLU A 105 -9.37 -14.47 4.34
N ASP A 106 -9.10 -15.77 4.44
CA ASP A 106 -7.93 -16.25 5.18
C ASP A 106 -6.63 -15.75 4.56
N GLY A 107 -5.73 -15.32 5.40
CA GLY A 107 -4.34 -15.09 5.05
C GLY A 107 -4.00 -13.80 4.32
N ALA A 108 -4.82 -12.75 4.45
CA ALA A 108 -4.56 -11.47 3.78
C ALA A 108 -4.12 -10.37 4.77
N PRO A 109 -2.89 -10.44 5.32
CA PRO A 109 -2.43 -9.40 6.25
C PRO A 109 -2.12 -8.08 5.53
N TYR A 110 -2.30 -6.99 6.22
CA TYR A 110 -2.00 -5.65 5.67
C TYR A 110 -0.55 -5.52 5.18
N GLY A 111 0.37 -6.24 5.82
CA GLY A 111 1.78 -6.27 5.44
C GLY A 111 2.03 -6.68 3.98
N TRP A 112 1.09 -7.37 3.35
CA TRP A 112 1.22 -7.75 1.93
C TRP A 112 1.27 -6.56 0.99
N PHE A 113 0.74 -5.41 1.38
CA PHE A 113 0.91 -4.18 0.59
C PHE A 113 2.38 -3.75 0.48
N PHE A 114 3.19 -4.12 1.47
CA PHE A 114 4.61 -3.75 1.51
C PHE A 114 5.53 -4.81 0.93
N SER A 115 4.99 -5.99 0.61
CA SER A 115 5.71 -7.03 -0.10
C SER A 115 6.04 -6.56 -1.51
N ASP A 116 7.15 -7.04 -2.07
CA ASP A 116 7.45 -6.83 -3.48
C ASP A 116 6.88 -7.94 -4.37
N LEU A 117 6.20 -8.93 -3.77
CA LEU A 117 5.48 -9.96 -4.51
C LEU A 117 4.14 -9.40 -4.98
N VAL A 118 3.98 -9.30 -6.29
CA VAL A 118 2.79 -8.69 -6.89
C VAL A 118 1.50 -9.43 -6.54
N ASP A 119 1.56 -10.76 -6.43
CA ASP A 119 0.38 -11.55 -6.10
C ASP A 119 -0.16 -11.23 -4.71
N ASP A 120 0.72 -11.00 -3.73
CA ASP A 120 0.32 -10.56 -2.39
C ASP A 120 -0.36 -9.21 -2.45
N GLN A 121 0.26 -8.25 -3.15
CA GLN A 121 -0.29 -6.90 -3.31
C GLN A 121 -1.67 -6.92 -3.96
N LEU A 122 -1.83 -7.70 -5.03
CA LEU A 122 -3.11 -7.78 -5.75
C LEU A 122 -4.19 -8.44 -4.91
N THR A 123 -3.86 -9.51 -4.21
CA THR A 123 -4.82 -10.22 -3.37
C THR A 123 -5.36 -9.31 -2.27
N VAL A 124 -4.47 -8.70 -1.50
CA VAL A 124 -4.88 -7.82 -0.40
C VAL A 124 -5.54 -6.54 -0.94
N GLY A 125 -5.08 -6.05 -2.10
CA GLY A 125 -5.68 -4.87 -2.73
C GLY A 125 -7.14 -5.08 -3.13
N LYS A 126 -7.46 -6.25 -3.67
CA LYS A 126 -8.84 -6.61 -4.05
C LYS A 126 -9.74 -6.72 -2.81
N ILE A 127 -9.24 -7.36 -1.76
CA ILE A 127 -9.98 -7.51 -0.50
C ILE A 127 -10.24 -6.13 0.12
N MET A 128 -9.22 -5.30 0.21
CA MET A 128 -9.35 -3.95 0.76
C MET A 128 -10.33 -3.11 -0.07
N MET A 129 -10.31 -3.23 -1.39
CA MET A 129 -11.25 -2.50 -2.25
C MET A 129 -12.70 -2.84 -1.93
N LYS A 130 -13.01 -4.12 -1.75
CA LYS A 130 -14.36 -4.56 -1.37
C LYS A 130 -14.78 -3.99 -0.01
N LYS A 131 -13.90 -4.04 0.97
CA LYS A 131 -14.16 -3.52 2.32
C LYS A 131 -14.34 -2.01 2.33
N LEU A 132 -13.56 -1.28 1.55
CA LEU A 132 -13.70 0.17 1.43
C LEU A 132 -15.01 0.57 0.74
N LYS A 133 -15.50 -0.23 -0.21
CA LYS A 133 -16.82 -0.01 -0.82
C LYS A 133 -17.94 -0.20 0.20
N GLU A 134 -17.88 -1.24 1.00
CA GLU A 134 -18.86 -1.45 2.09
C GLU A 134 -18.79 -0.34 3.12
N ARG A 135 -17.60 0.10 3.48
CA ARG A 135 -17.39 1.23 4.38
C ARG A 135 -18.04 2.51 3.83
N LYS A 136 -17.88 2.76 2.54
CA LYS A 136 -18.47 3.93 1.88
C LYS A 136 -19.99 3.89 1.94
N LYS A 137 -20.59 2.72 1.68
CA LYS A 137 -22.04 2.53 1.79
C LYS A 137 -22.53 2.82 3.19
N LEU A 138 -21.87 2.31 4.23
CA LEU A 138 -22.23 2.55 5.62
C LEU A 138 -22.16 4.04 5.97
N ARG A 139 -21.18 4.75 5.48
CA ARG A 139 -21.04 6.19 5.72
C ARG A 139 -22.14 6.99 5.02
N GLU A 140 -22.54 6.60 3.83
CA GLU A 140 -23.62 7.25 3.07
C GLU A 140 -24.99 7.02 3.72
N GLU A 141 -25.20 5.85 4.34
CA GLU A 141 -26.45 5.53 5.05
C GLU A 141 -26.64 6.35 6.33
N VAL A 142 -25.55 6.80 6.96
CA VAL A 142 -25.57 7.56 8.22
C VAL A 142 -25.77 9.06 7.96
N THR A 143 -25.49 9.51 6.77
CA THR A 143 -25.71 10.90 6.38
C THR A 143 -27.05 11.07 5.67
#